data_0c9489d926dc3ef1222dbefd4e1dea0b
#
_entry.id   0c9489d926dc3ef1222dbefd4e1dea0b
#
_cell.length_a   1.000
_cell.length_b   1.000
_cell.length_c   1.000
_cell.angle_alpha   90.00
_cell.angle_beta   90.00
_cell.angle_gamma   90.00
#
_symmetry.space_group_name_H-M   'P 1'
#
loop_
_entity.id
_entity.type
_entity.pdbx_description
1 polymer ?
#
loop_
_entity_poly.entity_id
_entity_poly.type
_entity_poly.pdbx_seq_one_letter_code
_entity_poly.pdbx_strand_id
1 'polypeptide(L)'
;MATWIPESASRSAPAAFGVSRNGVLAAIAREPVALAGLAMVAVFAAVAITVGFLPLRDPLQVSADRLAAPSAAYPFGTDALGRDLLSRVLFGARLSMQVAVLSVTAATIAGGVLGLVSGYLGGFVDLLIGRVMDVFFAFPAILLALGIVAALGPDPKNVIIAIAVVYTPIFMRVVRGPVLALKARDFVEAARAIGATQARIVVRHIIPNLLSTLIVQVSLALSWAVLTEGALSFLGLSAQPPAPSWGVMLNEGRQYLEFATHLAIFPGLAIMVAVLGFNLLGDGLRDALDPQRR
;
A
#
# COMPACT_ATOMS: atom_id res chain seq x y z
N MET A 1 -14.98 -58.31 -30.02
CA MET A 1 -14.08 -57.94 -28.90
C MET A 1 -13.25 -56.75 -29.36
N ALA A 2 -13.75 -55.54 -29.08
CA ALA A 2 -13.08 -54.29 -29.45
C ALA A 2 -12.40 -53.73 -28.20
N THR A 3 -11.10 -53.68 -28.20
CA THR A 3 -10.25 -53.16 -27.12
C THR A 3 -10.37 -51.62 -27.09
N TRP A 4 -11.00 -51.09 -26.05
CA TRP A 4 -11.06 -49.66 -25.75
C TRP A 4 -9.68 -49.25 -25.18
N ILE A 5 -8.93 -48.40 -25.90
CA ILE A 5 -7.72 -47.73 -25.42
C ILE A 5 -8.16 -46.35 -24.95
N PRO A 6 -8.00 -45.98 -23.65
CA PRO A 6 -8.27 -44.62 -23.23
C PRO A 6 -7.18 -43.69 -23.79
N GLU A 7 -7.58 -42.72 -24.60
CA GLU A 7 -6.75 -41.58 -24.98
C GLU A 7 -6.20 -40.90 -23.72
N SER A 8 -4.90 -41.03 -23.52
CA SER A 8 -4.17 -40.30 -22.48
C SER A 8 -4.27 -38.83 -22.79
N ALA A 9 -5.20 -38.14 -22.08
CA ALA A 9 -5.23 -36.69 -22.04
C ALA A 9 -3.84 -36.20 -21.62
N SER A 10 -3.09 -35.66 -22.57
CA SER A 10 -1.87 -34.90 -22.32
C SER A 10 -2.25 -33.69 -21.51
N ARG A 11 -2.21 -33.82 -20.17
CA ARG A 11 -2.26 -32.68 -19.28
C ARG A 11 -1.00 -31.87 -19.55
N SER A 12 -1.16 -30.83 -20.37
CA SER A 12 -0.15 -29.79 -20.53
C SER A 12 0.20 -29.27 -19.13
N ALA A 13 1.45 -29.49 -18.73
CA ALA A 13 1.98 -28.96 -17.49
C ALA A 13 1.77 -27.44 -17.50
N PRO A 14 1.16 -26.87 -16.45
CA PRO A 14 1.02 -25.42 -16.38
C PRO A 14 2.43 -24.82 -16.36
N ALA A 15 2.65 -23.87 -17.28
CA ALA A 15 3.92 -23.18 -17.46
C ALA A 15 4.46 -22.66 -16.12
N ALA A 16 5.76 -22.84 -15.91
CA ALA A 16 6.47 -22.32 -14.74
C ALA A 16 6.19 -20.82 -14.57
N PHE A 17 5.72 -20.44 -13.39
CA PHE A 17 5.45 -19.05 -12.99
C PHE A 17 6.75 -18.24 -12.82
N GLY A 18 7.49 -18.07 -13.89
CA GLY A 18 8.60 -17.14 -13.96
C GLY A 18 8.16 -15.88 -14.70
N VAL A 19 7.55 -14.92 -14.03
CA VAL A 19 7.29 -13.61 -14.64
C VAL A 19 8.62 -12.91 -14.82
N SER A 20 9.14 -12.88 -16.08
CA SER A 20 10.32 -12.09 -16.39
C SER A 20 10.01 -10.60 -16.15
N ARG A 21 10.98 -9.83 -15.68
CA ARG A 21 10.86 -8.36 -15.50
C ARG A 21 10.26 -7.65 -16.72
N ASN A 22 10.61 -8.09 -17.90
CA ASN A 22 10.09 -7.57 -19.18
C ASN A 22 8.62 -7.95 -19.40
N GLY A 23 8.14 -9.07 -18.83
CA GLY A 23 6.75 -9.50 -18.92
C GLY A 23 5.80 -8.68 -18.09
N VAL A 24 6.22 -8.22 -16.89
CA VAL A 24 5.39 -7.34 -16.02
C VAL A 24 5.22 -5.96 -16.65
N LEU A 25 6.31 -5.33 -17.10
CA LEU A 25 6.26 -4.01 -17.73
C LEU A 25 5.45 -4.04 -19.02
N ALA A 26 5.62 -5.08 -19.85
CA ALA A 26 4.84 -5.23 -21.07
C ALA A 26 3.34 -5.52 -20.79
N ALA A 27 3.02 -6.21 -19.71
CA ALA A 27 1.66 -6.47 -19.28
C ALA A 27 0.99 -5.17 -18.78
N ILE A 28 1.67 -4.38 -17.93
CA ILE A 28 1.19 -3.06 -17.48
C ILE A 28 0.95 -2.13 -18.68
N ALA A 29 1.87 -2.11 -19.65
CA ALA A 29 1.74 -1.24 -20.82
C ALA A 29 0.55 -1.57 -21.72
N ARG A 30 -0.06 -2.74 -21.59
CA ARG A 30 -1.23 -3.18 -22.36
C ARG A 30 -2.56 -2.93 -21.65
N GLU A 31 -2.52 -2.69 -20.34
CA GLU A 31 -3.72 -2.48 -19.53
C GLU A 31 -3.92 -0.98 -19.25
N PRO A 32 -4.94 -0.33 -19.86
CA PRO A 32 -5.13 1.13 -19.72
C PRO A 32 -5.41 1.55 -18.28
N VAL A 33 -6.06 0.68 -17.49
CA VAL A 33 -6.33 0.94 -16.06
C VAL A 33 -5.04 0.97 -15.26
N ALA A 34 -4.12 0.01 -15.51
CA ALA A 34 -2.80 -0.02 -14.88
C ALA A 34 -1.98 1.22 -15.23
N LEU A 35 -2.01 1.65 -16.51
CA LEU A 35 -1.31 2.85 -16.97
C LEU A 35 -1.85 4.12 -16.30
N ALA A 36 -3.17 4.27 -16.20
CA ALA A 36 -3.80 5.40 -15.53
C ALA A 36 -3.39 5.45 -14.04
N GLY A 37 -3.50 4.30 -13.34
CA GLY A 37 -3.05 4.19 -11.95
C GLY A 37 -1.58 4.50 -11.78
N LEU A 38 -0.72 3.95 -12.65
CA LEU A 38 0.72 4.22 -12.63
C LEU A 38 1.04 5.70 -12.85
N ALA A 39 0.36 6.36 -13.80
CA ALA A 39 0.54 7.78 -14.06
C ALA A 39 0.14 8.63 -12.83
N MET A 40 -1.00 8.33 -12.20
CA MET A 40 -1.44 9.03 -10.99
C MET A 40 -0.45 8.85 -9.84
N VAL A 41 0.00 7.61 -9.58
CA VAL A 41 0.98 7.31 -8.54
C VAL A 41 2.33 7.97 -8.85
N ALA A 42 2.76 7.96 -10.11
CA ALA A 42 4.01 8.61 -10.52
C ALA A 42 3.96 10.13 -10.32
N VAL A 43 2.85 10.78 -10.67
CA VAL A 43 2.63 12.21 -10.39
C VAL A 43 2.66 12.48 -8.89
N PHE A 44 1.94 11.68 -8.11
CA PHE A 44 1.93 11.81 -6.65
C PHE A 44 3.33 11.64 -6.04
N ALA A 45 4.08 10.62 -6.47
CA ALA A 45 5.45 10.39 -6.03
C ALA A 45 6.39 11.53 -6.47
N ALA A 46 6.26 12.01 -7.71
CA ALA A 46 7.03 13.13 -8.20
C ALA A 46 6.79 14.39 -7.36
N VAL A 47 5.53 14.74 -7.08
CA VAL A 47 5.19 15.85 -6.19
C VAL A 47 5.79 15.66 -4.81
N ALA A 48 5.62 14.48 -4.18
CA ALA A 48 6.15 14.21 -2.85
C ALA A 48 7.67 14.35 -2.75
N ILE A 49 8.40 13.99 -3.82
CA ILE A 49 9.86 14.08 -3.88
C ILE A 49 10.32 15.50 -4.19
N THR A 50 9.67 16.17 -5.17
CA THR A 50 10.16 17.43 -5.73
C THR A 50 9.59 18.66 -5.08
N VAL A 51 8.55 18.57 -4.23
CA VAL A 51 7.85 19.71 -3.63
C VAL A 51 8.78 20.71 -2.94
N GLY A 52 9.86 20.24 -2.32
CA GLY A 52 10.86 21.11 -1.68
C GLY A 52 11.71 21.94 -2.63
N PHE A 53 11.68 21.63 -3.95
CA PHE A 53 12.44 22.34 -4.99
C PHE A 53 11.54 23.19 -5.89
N LEU A 54 10.21 23.07 -5.73
CA LEU A 54 9.26 23.86 -6.51
C LEU A 54 9.24 25.31 -6.01
N PRO A 55 9.04 26.28 -6.90
CA PRO A 55 8.93 27.71 -6.53
C PRO A 55 7.56 28.00 -5.89
N LEU A 56 7.29 27.34 -4.77
CA LEU A 56 6.07 27.47 -3.99
C LEU A 56 6.30 28.46 -2.85
N ARG A 57 5.21 29.00 -2.33
CA ARG A 57 5.26 29.76 -1.07
C ARG A 57 5.59 28.81 0.08
N ASP A 58 6.22 29.34 1.13
CA ASP A 58 6.45 28.56 2.35
C ASP A 58 5.09 28.10 2.92
N PRO A 59 4.85 26.79 3.10
CA PRO A 59 3.59 26.25 3.60
C PRO A 59 3.26 26.69 5.03
N LEU A 60 4.23 27.28 5.74
CA LEU A 60 4.08 27.77 7.11
C LEU A 60 3.92 29.31 7.19
N GLN A 61 4.16 30.03 6.08
CA GLN A 61 4.11 31.48 6.04
C GLN A 61 2.68 31.98 6.26
N VAL A 62 2.47 32.72 7.32
CA VAL A 62 1.21 33.38 7.66
C VAL A 62 1.09 34.71 6.89
N SER A 63 -0.11 35.02 6.40
CA SER A 63 -0.42 36.28 5.73
C SER A 63 -1.65 36.97 6.31
N ALA A 64 -1.91 38.23 5.89
CA ALA A 64 -3.11 38.94 6.24
C ALA A 64 -4.37 38.43 5.54
N ASP A 65 -4.19 37.72 4.40
CA ASP A 65 -5.26 37.22 3.54
C ASP A 65 -5.84 35.91 4.10
N ARG A 66 -6.57 35.98 5.20
CA ARG A 66 -7.15 34.83 5.88
C ARG A 66 -8.43 34.38 5.20
N LEU A 67 -8.59 33.05 5.03
CA LEU A 67 -9.75 32.42 4.42
C LEU A 67 -10.07 32.96 3.02
N ALA A 68 -9.05 33.47 2.31
CA ALA A 68 -9.22 33.99 0.95
C ALA A 68 -9.65 32.87 0.00
N ALA A 69 -10.64 33.16 -0.83
CA ALA A 69 -11.10 32.24 -1.86
C ALA A 69 -10.02 31.98 -2.93
N PRO A 70 -10.10 30.86 -3.66
CA PRO A 70 -9.21 30.60 -4.79
C PRO A 70 -9.12 31.78 -5.76
N SER A 71 -7.89 32.17 -6.11
CA SER A 71 -7.60 33.32 -6.96
C SER A 71 -6.29 33.11 -7.74
N ALA A 72 -5.94 34.02 -8.66
CA ALA A 72 -4.65 33.97 -9.37
C ALA A 72 -3.45 34.09 -8.41
N ALA A 73 -3.61 34.81 -7.27
CA ALA A 73 -2.57 34.94 -6.26
C ALA A 73 -2.46 33.71 -5.36
N TYR A 74 -3.59 33.06 -5.08
CA TYR A 74 -3.72 31.86 -4.25
C TYR A 74 -4.60 30.82 -4.97
N PRO A 75 -4.03 29.95 -5.81
CA PRO A 75 -4.81 29.04 -6.67
C PRO A 75 -5.80 28.14 -5.91
N PHE A 76 -5.47 27.73 -4.69
CA PHE A 76 -6.37 26.96 -3.81
C PHE A 76 -6.95 27.81 -2.66
N GLY A 77 -6.68 29.12 -2.64
CA GLY A 77 -7.04 29.98 -1.54
C GLY A 77 -6.07 29.88 -0.37
N THR A 78 -6.48 30.45 0.78
CA THR A 78 -5.69 30.47 2.02
C THR A 78 -6.48 29.87 3.18
N ASP A 79 -5.77 29.39 4.20
CA ASP A 79 -6.35 28.85 5.41
C ASP A 79 -6.72 29.96 6.45
N ALA A 80 -7.18 29.54 7.63
CA ALA A 80 -7.57 30.46 8.71
C ALA A 80 -6.43 31.35 9.25
N LEU A 81 -5.18 30.98 8.97
CA LEU A 81 -4.00 31.78 9.32
C LEU A 81 -3.44 32.54 8.11
N GLY A 82 -4.09 32.49 6.95
CA GLY A 82 -3.61 33.11 5.71
C GLY A 82 -2.46 32.34 5.04
N ARG A 83 -2.23 31.06 5.38
CA ARG A 83 -1.20 30.23 4.74
C ARG A 83 -1.71 29.72 3.39
N ASP A 84 -0.82 29.64 2.39
CA ASP A 84 -1.17 29.19 1.03
C ASP A 84 -1.57 27.71 1.02
N LEU A 85 -2.83 27.44 0.65
CA LEU A 85 -3.40 26.11 0.70
C LEU A 85 -2.79 25.17 -0.37
N LEU A 86 -2.42 25.70 -1.55
CA LEU A 86 -1.77 24.90 -2.60
C LEU A 86 -0.43 24.33 -2.09
N SER A 87 0.43 25.19 -1.54
CA SER A 87 1.69 24.76 -0.96
C SER A 87 1.48 23.72 0.14
N ARG A 88 0.53 23.93 1.04
CA ARG A 88 0.22 22.99 2.12
C ARG A 88 -0.28 21.64 1.61
N VAL A 89 -1.13 21.60 0.59
CA VAL A 89 -1.62 20.36 -0.02
C VAL A 89 -0.48 19.59 -0.67
N LEU A 90 0.41 20.28 -1.40
CA LEU A 90 1.55 19.63 -2.06
C LEU A 90 2.60 19.14 -1.05
N PHE A 91 2.91 19.90 -0.01
CA PHE A 91 3.79 19.44 1.08
C PHE A 91 3.16 18.31 1.91
N GLY A 92 1.83 18.30 2.08
CA GLY A 92 1.09 17.21 2.70
C GLY A 92 1.26 15.88 1.95
N ALA A 93 1.37 15.92 0.62
CA ALA A 93 1.66 14.72 -0.19
C ALA A 93 2.95 14.01 0.24
N ARG A 94 3.98 14.75 0.62
CA ARG A 94 5.26 14.21 1.07
C ARG A 94 5.10 13.40 2.36
N LEU A 95 4.37 13.94 3.34
CA LEU A 95 4.12 13.25 4.61
C LEU A 95 3.30 11.97 4.40
N SER A 96 2.17 12.08 3.69
CA SER A 96 1.30 10.92 3.44
C SER A 96 2.02 9.82 2.67
N MET A 97 2.86 10.17 1.67
CA MET A 97 3.68 9.20 0.94
C MET A 97 4.70 8.53 1.86
N GLN A 98 5.40 9.30 2.69
CA GLN A 98 6.39 8.74 3.63
C GLN A 98 5.74 7.76 4.60
N VAL A 99 4.62 8.13 5.22
CA VAL A 99 3.90 7.26 6.14
C VAL A 99 3.42 6.00 5.43
N ALA A 100 2.77 6.14 4.27
CA ALA A 100 2.25 4.98 3.52
C ALA A 100 3.37 4.03 3.10
N VAL A 101 4.44 4.53 2.49
CA VAL A 101 5.54 3.68 1.99
C VAL A 101 6.27 2.99 3.13
N LEU A 102 6.62 3.71 4.20
CA LEU A 102 7.38 3.12 5.31
C LEU A 102 6.56 2.09 6.07
N SER A 103 5.28 2.38 6.35
CA SER A 103 4.41 1.43 7.07
C SER A 103 4.11 0.17 6.25
N VAL A 104 3.78 0.32 4.96
CA VAL A 104 3.51 -0.84 4.09
C VAL A 104 4.78 -1.65 3.85
N THR A 105 5.93 -1.01 3.70
CA THR A 105 7.22 -1.73 3.57
C THR A 105 7.51 -2.54 4.83
N ALA A 106 7.37 -1.94 6.02
CA ALA A 106 7.56 -2.65 7.29
C ALA A 106 6.58 -3.82 7.45
N ALA A 107 5.28 -3.60 7.15
CA ALA A 107 4.27 -4.65 7.18
C ALA A 107 4.55 -5.78 6.18
N THR A 108 4.99 -5.44 4.96
CA THR A 108 5.35 -6.41 3.92
C THR A 108 6.52 -7.28 4.33
N ILE A 109 7.56 -6.68 4.93
CA ILE A 109 8.74 -7.42 5.41
C ILE A 109 8.33 -8.30 6.59
N ALA A 110 7.71 -7.75 7.63
CA ALA A 110 7.34 -8.51 8.82
C ALA A 110 6.32 -9.61 8.50
N GLY A 111 5.22 -9.26 7.85
CA GLY A 111 4.17 -10.21 7.46
C GLY A 111 4.66 -11.22 6.41
N GLY A 112 5.47 -10.78 5.45
CA GLY A 112 6.08 -11.64 4.44
C GLY A 112 6.98 -12.71 5.05
N VAL A 113 7.86 -12.33 5.99
CA VAL A 113 8.71 -13.28 6.72
C VAL A 113 7.88 -14.23 7.56
N LEU A 114 6.91 -13.72 8.34
CA LEU A 114 6.03 -14.56 9.16
C LEU A 114 5.19 -15.51 8.31
N GLY A 115 4.65 -15.07 7.17
CA GLY A 115 3.89 -15.90 6.26
C GLY A 115 4.75 -16.96 5.57
N LEU A 116 5.97 -16.61 5.19
CA LEU A 116 6.94 -17.54 4.62
C LEU A 116 7.34 -18.63 5.64
N VAL A 117 7.69 -18.23 6.85
CA VAL A 117 8.07 -19.15 7.94
C VAL A 117 6.91 -20.07 8.31
N SER A 118 5.72 -19.49 8.51
CA SER A 118 4.49 -20.22 8.84
C SER A 118 4.13 -21.24 7.77
N GLY A 119 4.02 -20.80 6.50
CA GLY A 119 3.65 -21.68 5.39
C GLY A 119 4.71 -22.75 5.06
N TYR A 120 6.01 -22.39 5.17
CA TYR A 120 7.08 -23.30 4.80
C TYR A 120 7.35 -24.37 5.88
N LEU A 121 7.45 -23.99 7.15
CA LEU A 121 7.69 -24.93 8.26
C LEU A 121 6.42 -25.73 8.58
N GLY A 122 5.26 -25.07 8.64
CA GLY A 122 4.00 -25.71 8.97
C GLY A 122 3.90 -26.14 10.45
N GLY A 123 3.02 -27.10 10.72
CA GLY A 123 2.89 -27.73 12.05
C GLY A 123 2.65 -26.74 13.20
N PHE A 124 3.38 -26.91 14.30
CA PHE A 124 3.24 -26.07 15.51
C PHE A 124 3.63 -24.60 15.28
N VAL A 125 4.64 -24.34 14.43
CA VAL A 125 5.06 -22.97 14.09
C VAL A 125 3.94 -22.22 13.38
N ASP A 126 3.30 -22.87 12.42
CA ASP A 126 2.16 -22.31 11.69
C ASP A 126 0.97 -22.05 12.61
N LEU A 127 0.68 -23.00 13.50
CA LEU A 127 -0.38 -22.84 14.50
C LEU A 127 -0.12 -21.64 15.42
N LEU A 128 1.10 -21.50 15.95
CA LEU A 128 1.44 -20.44 16.88
C LEU A 128 1.36 -19.06 16.20
N ILE A 129 2.02 -18.91 15.05
CA ILE A 129 1.99 -17.64 14.28
C ILE A 129 0.55 -17.31 13.89
N GLY A 130 -0.23 -18.30 13.42
CA GLY A 130 -1.63 -18.11 13.08
C GLY A 130 -2.45 -17.59 14.26
N ARG A 131 -2.31 -18.19 15.44
CA ARG A 131 -3.00 -17.74 16.66
C ARG A 131 -2.66 -16.33 17.08
N VAL A 132 -1.38 -15.96 17.01
CA VAL A 132 -0.96 -14.58 17.29
C VAL A 132 -1.60 -13.61 16.29
N MET A 133 -1.60 -13.94 15.00
CA MET A 133 -2.22 -13.09 13.98
C MET A 133 -3.74 -13.01 14.13
N ASP A 134 -4.41 -14.07 14.58
CA ASP A 134 -5.86 -14.08 14.84
C ASP A 134 -6.26 -13.08 15.94
N VAL A 135 -5.39 -12.85 16.93
CA VAL A 135 -5.62 -11.82 17.97
C VAL A 135 -5.72 -10.43 17.35
N PHE A 136 -4.84 -10.10 16.38
CA PHE A 136 -4.90 -8.80 15.71
C PHE A 136 -6.17 -8.64 14.86
N PHE A 137 -6.65 -9.70 14.23
CA PHE A 137 -7.91 -9.68 13.47
C PHE A 137 -9.17 -9.61 14.33
N ALA A 138 -9.07 -9.86 15.63
CA ALA A 138 -10.21 -9.69 16.55
C ALA A 138 -10.59 -8.22 16.74
N PHE A 139 -9.68 -7.28 16.42
CA PHE A 139 -9.92 -5.85 16.55
C PHE A 139 -10.16 -5.20 15.18
N PRO A 140 -11.12 -4.26 15.07
CA PRO A 140 -11.21 -3.41 13.88
C PRO A 140 -9.90 -2.67 13.65
N ALA A 141 -9.36 -2.73 12.40
CA ALA A 141 -8.04 -2.22 12.05
C ALA A 141 -7.79 -0.77 12.50
N ILE A 142 -8.76 0.12 12.24
CA ILE A 142 -8.64 1.54 12.59
C ILE A 142 -8.63 1.75 14.10
N LEU A 143 -9.40 0.98 14.87
CA LEU A 143 -9.45 1.09 16.33
C LEU A 143 -8.15 0.58 16.96
N LEU A 144 -7.57 -0.48 16.39
CA LEU A 144 -6.27 -0.99 16.84
C LEU A 144 -5.16 0.03 16.55
N ALA A 145 -5.14 0.62 15.35
CA ALA A 145 -4.16 1.66 15.00
C ALA A 145 -4.30 2.87 15.94
N LEU A 146 -5.53 3.31 16.19
CA LEU A 146 -5.83 4.41 17.12
C LEU A 146 -5.33 4.10 18.54
N GLY A 147 -5.61 2.89 19.05
CA GLY A 147 -5.13 2.46 20.37
C GLY A 147 -3.61 2.44 20.48
N ILE A 148 -2.91 1.96 19.44
CA ILE A 148 -1.44 1.96 19.39
C ILE A 148 -0.90 3.39 19.42
N VAL A 149 -1.43 4.29 18.57
CA VAL A 149 -0.95 5.68 18.54
C VAL A 149 -1.32 6.42 19.80
N ALA A 150 -2.50 6.18 20.40
CA ALA A 150 -2.86 6.77 21.67
C ALA A 150 -1.91 6.38 22.82
N ALA A 151 -1.39 5.14 22.79
CA ALA A 151 -0.43 4.65 23.77
C ALA A 151 1.01 5.17 23.54
N LEU A 152 1.42 5.35 22.26
CA LEU A 152 2.76 5.80 21.89
C LEU A 152 2.91 7.33 21.83
N GLY A 153 1.81 8.04 21.69
CA GLY A 153 1.75 9.49 21.48
C GLY A 153 1.56 9.90 20.02
N PRO A 154 1.06 11.13 19.78
CA PRO A 154 0.75 11.64 18.45
C PRO A 154 2.02 12.09 17.72
N ASP A 155 2.55 11.21 16.86
CA ASP A 155 3.73 11.43 16.02
C ASP A 155 3.62 10.60 14.74
N PRO A 156 4.00 11.11 13.55
CA PRO A 156 3.99 10.34 12.31
C PRO A 156 4.77 9.02 12.39
N LYS A 157 5.84 8.95 13.17
CA LYS A 157 6.59 7.70 13.38
C LYS A 157 5.75 6.65 14.09
N ASN A 158 4.95 7.05 15.06
CA ASN A 158 4.05 6.16 15.80
C ASN A 158 2.89 5.69 14.92
N VAL A 159 2.42 6.55 13.99
CA VAL A 159 1.45 6.16 12.97
C VAL A 159 2.03 5.12 12.01
N ILE A 160 3.30 5.28 11.59
CA ILE A 160 3.99 4.28 10.76
C ILE A 160 4.03 2.92 11.49
N ILE A 161 4.39 2.91 12.77
CA ILE A 161 4.43 1.68 13.58
C ILE A 161 3.03 1.07 13.69
N ALA A 162 2.02 1.88 14.00
CA ALA A 162 0.65 1.41 14.16
C ALA A 162 0.10 0.76 12.87
N ILE A 163 0.25 1.43 11.73
CA ILE A 163 -0.18 0.90 10.43
C ILE A 163 0.61 -0.37 10.08
N ALA A 164 1.93 -0.38 10.31
CA ALA A 164 2.77 -1.56 10.06
C ALA A 164 2.31 -2.77 10.88
N VAL A 165 2.05 -2.59 12.17
CA VAL A 165 1.56 -3.66 13.08
C VAL A 165 0.21 -4.18 12.62
N VAL A 166 -0.73 -3.29 12.32
CA VAL A 166 -2.10 -3.65 11.89
C VAL A 166 -2.11 -4.39 10.55
N TYR A 167 -1.19 -4.06 9.62
CA TYR A 167 -1.15 -4.67 8.30
C TYR A 167 -0.31 -5.94 8.22
N THR A 168 0.58 -6.18 9.18
CA THR A 168 1.42 -7.40 9.25
C THR A 168 0.60 -8.69 9.14
N PRO A 169 -0.52 -8.89 9.87
CA PRO A 169 -1.34 -10.09 9.74
C PRO A 169 -1.91 -10.30 8.33
N ILE A 170 -2.26 -9.22 7.62
CA ILE A 170 -2.77 -9.29 6.24
C ILE A 170 -1.68 -9.84 5.32
N PHE A 171 -0.47 -9.25 5.36
CA PHE A 171 0.66 -9.71 4.56
C PHE A 171 1.07 -11.14 4.90
N MET A 172 1.04 -11.52 6.19
CA MET A 172 1.29 -12.89 6.63
C MET A 172 0.34 -13.88 5.95
N ARG A 173 -0.97 -13.63 5.96
CA ARG A 173 -1.97 -14.51 5.33
C ARG A 173 -1.81 -14.57 3.81
N VAL A 174 -1.56 -13.42 3.16
CA VAL A 174 -1.37 -13.31 1.71
C VAL A 174 -0.14 -14.10 1.24
N VAL A 175 0.92 -14.15 2.03
CA VAL A 175 2.13 -14.92 1.71
C VAL A 175 1.98 -16.39 2.08
N ARG A 176 1.40 -16.71 3.24
CA ARG A 176 1.27 -18.08 3.74
C ARG A 176 0.53 -19.01 2.76
N GLY A 177 -0.60 -18.56 2.19
CA GLY A 177 -1.40 -19.38 1.28
C GLY A 177 -0.62 -19.86 0.06
N PRO A 178 -0.05 -18.98 -0.77
CA PRO A 178 0.80 -19.36 -1.88
C PRO A 178 2.04 -20.19 -1.49
N VAL A 179 2.67 -19.92 -0.33
CA VAL A 179 3.81 -20.73 0.16
C VAL A 179 3.41 -22.18 0.36
N LEU A 180 2.26 -22.43 0.99
CA LEU A 180 1.72 -23.79 1.18
C LEU A 180 1.47 -24.49 -0.17
N ALA A 181 0.88 -23.77 -1.13
CA ALA A 181 0.63 -24.31 -2.46
C ALA A 181 1.92 -24.58 -3.25
N LEU A 182 2.90 -23.68 -3.22
CA LEU A 182 4.17 -23.83 -3.92
C LEU A 182 5.04 -24.94 -3.34
N LYS A 183 5.01 -25.12 -2.02
CA LYS A 183 5.77 -26.16 -1.32
C LYS A 183 5.39 -27.58 -1.76
N ALA A 184 4.15 -27.78 -2.20
CA ALA A 184 3.61 -29.06 -2.67
C ALA A 184 3.74 -29.28 -4.19
N ARG A 185 4.45 -28.41 -4.92
CA ARG A 185 4.62 -28.53 -6.37
C ARG A 185 5.77 -29.46 -6.73
N ASP A 186 5.61 -30.17 -7.86
CA ASP A 186 6.58 -31.16 -8.39
C ASP A 186 7.99 -30.60 -8.57
N PHE A 187 8.13 -29.32 -8.98
CA PHE A 187 9.44 -28.71 -9.14
C PHE A 187 10.18 -28.50 -7.79
N VAL A 188 9.44 -28.36 -6.69
CA VAL A 188 10.03 -28.28 -5.34
C VAL A 188 10.46 -29.68 -4.89
N GLU A 189 9.68 -30.71 -5.18
CA GLU A 189 10.04 -32.11 -4.92
C GLU A 189 11.25 -32.54 -5.74
N ALA A 190 11.29 -32.19 -7.03
CA ALA A 190 12.44 -32.43 -7.88
C ALA A 190 13.71 -31.74 -7.36
N ALA A 191 13.59 -30.50 -6.91
CA ALA A 191 14.71 -29.75 -6.29
C ALA A 191 15.23 -30.46 -5.02
N ARG A 192 14.33 -31.02 -4.19
CA ARG A 192 14.71 -31.83 -3.02
C ARG A 192 15.41 -33.15 -3.44
N ALA A 193 14.90 -33.85 -4.45
CA ALA A 193 15.45 -35.11 -4.93
C ALA A 193 16.91 -34.98 -5.42
N ILE A 194 17.25 -33.80 -6.01
CA ILE A 194 18.64 -33.53 -6.46
C ILE A 194 19.51 -32.88 -5.34
N GLY A 195 19.03 -32.89 -4.07
CA GLY A 195 19.81 -32.44 -2.91
C GLY A 195 19.87 -30.96 -2.68
N ALA A 196 18.93 -30.14 -3.23
CA ALA A 196 18.87 -28.71 -2.94
C ALA A 196 18.55 -28.45 -1.46
N THR A 197 19.29 -27.53 -0.83
CA THR A 197 19.03 -27.11 0.55
C THR A 197 17.72 -26.37 0.69
N GLN A 198 17.10 -26.41 1.88
CA GLN A 198 15.83 -25.72 2.15
C GLN A 198 15.93 -24.20 1.85
N ALA A 199 17.03 -23.57 2.24
CA ALA A 199 17.27 -22.15 1.94
C ALA A 199 17.31 -21.87 0.42
N ARG A 200 17.96 -22.76 -0.36
CA ARG A 200 18.00 -22.63 -1.83
C ARG A 200 16.61 -22.77 -2.43
N ILE A 201 15.80 -23.69 -1.96
CA ILE A 201 14.40 -23.88 -2.41
C ILE A 201 13.59 -22.62 -2.13
N VAL A 202 13.66 -22.09 -0.92
CA VAL A 202 12.93 -20.88 -0.52
C VAL A 202 13.34 -19.69 -1.40
N VAL A 203 14.64 -19.39 -1.47
CA VAL A 203 15.13 -18.18 -2.15
C VAL A 203 14.98 -18.27 -3.67
N ARG A 204 15.20 -19.44 -4.27
CA ARG A 204 15.25 -19.59 -5.72
C ARG A 204 13.93 -20.04 -6.35
N HIS A 205 13.06 -20.70 -5.57
CA HIS A 205 11.83 -21.28 -6.10
C HIS A 205 10.56 -20.73 -5.47
N ILE A 206 10.55 -20.39 -4.17
CA ILE A 206 9.33 -19.90 -3.50
C ILE A 206 9.23 -18.38 -3.58
N ILE A 207 10.19 -17.62 -3.07
CA ILE A 207 10.15 -16.16 -3.04
C ILE A 207 9.89 -15.54 -4.42
N PRO A 208 10.56 -15.93 -5.53
CA PRO A 208 10.29 -15.32 -6.84
C PRO A 208 8.85 -15.51 -7.33
N ASN A 209 8.22 -16.63 -6.96
CA ASN A 209 6.83 -16.91 -7.31
C ASN A 209 5.80 -16.18 -6.43
N LEU A 210 6.23 -15.58 -5.30
CA LEU A 210 5.38 -14.74 -4.44
C LEU A 210 5.34 -13.27 -4.89
N LEU A 211 6.32 -12.82 -5.68
CA LEU A 211 6.50 -11.41 -6.00
C LEU A 211 5.29 -10.80 -6.70
N SER A 212 4.64 -11.52 -7.61
CA SER A 212 3.43 -11.03 -8.29
C SER A 212 2.30 -10.75 -7.30
N THR A 213 2.03 -11.68 -6.41
CA THR A 213 1.01 -11.55 -5.36
C THR A 213 1.37 -10.41 -4.40
N LEU A 214 2.64 -10.29 -4.02
CA LEU A 214 3.10 -9.24 -3.12
C LEU A 214 3.00 -7.84 -3.76
N ILE A 215 3.35 -7.69 -5.03
CA ILE A 215 3.28 -6.39 -5.74
C ILE A 215 1.83 -5.87 -5.77
N VAL A 216 0.88 -6.74 -6.10
CA VAL A 216 -0.55 -6.39 -6.08
C VAL A 216 -0.99 -6.00 -4.68
N GLN A 217 -0.65 -6.82 -3.67
CA GLN A 217 -1.04 -6.55 -2.28
C GLN A 217 -0.42 -5.27 -1.74
N VAL A 218 0.83 -4.96 -2.07
CA VAL A 218 1.52 -3.71 -1.69
C VAL A 218 0.80 -2.50 -2.28
N SER A 219 0.40 -2.54 -3.56
CA SER A 219 -0.32 -1.43 -4.21
C SER A 219 -1.64 -1.13 -3.51
N LEU A 220 -2.44 -2.16 -3.21
CA LEU A 220 -3.69 -2.03 -2.48
C LEU A 220 -3.46 -1.55 -1.03
N ALA A 221 -2.44 -2.07 -0.37
CA ALA A 221 -2.10 -1.66 0.99
C ALA A 221 -1.65 -0.19 1.07
N LEU A 222 -0.96 0.33 0.06
CA LEU A 222 -0.58 1.75 -0.02
C LEU A 222 -1.81 2.66 -0.07
N SER A 223 -2.84 2.29 -0.84
CA SER A 223 -4.12 3.00 -0.88
C SER A 223 -4.76 3.09 0.52
N TRP A 224 -4.89 1.95 1.19
CA TRP A 224 -5.43 1.88 2.55
C TRP A 224 -4.57 2.62 3.59
N ALA A 225 -3.23 2.61 3.43
CA ALA A 225 -2.32 3.30 4.33
C ALA A 225 -2.46 4.82 4.25
N VAL A 226 -2.62 5.39 3.03
CA VAL A 226 -2.90 6.82 2.84
C VAL A 226 -4.23 7.20 3.51
N LEU A 227 -5.27 6.38 3.34
CA LEU A 227 -6.57 6.64 3.97
C LEU A 227 -6.50 6.54 5.50
N THR A 228 -5.79 5.54 6.03
CA THR A 228 -5.62 5.34 7.48
C THR A 228 -4.80 6.47 8.10
N GLU A 229 -3.70 6.90 7.44
CA GLU A 229 -2.92 8.06 7.86
C GLU A 229 -3.79 9.31 7.88
N GLY A 230 -4.54 9.59 6.80
CA GLY A 230 -5.44 10.72 6.73
C GLY A 230 -6.48 10.73 7.86
N ALA A 231 -7.06 9.56 8.19
CA ALA A 231 -8.02 9.43 9.28
C ALA A 231 -7.38 9.66 10.67
N LEU A 232 -6.22 9.07 10.95
CA LEU A 232 -5.49 9.28 12.20
C LEU A 232 -5.02 10.73 12.33
N SER A 233 -4.57 11.34 11.24
CA SER A 233 -4.16 12.72 11.16
C SER A 233 -5.34 13.67 11.38
N PHE A 234 -6.51 13.37 10.80
CA PHE A 234 -7.77 14.09 11.06
C PHE A 234 -8.16 14.06 12.54
N LEU A 235 -7.87 12.98 13.24
CA LEU A 235 -8.09 12.85 14.69
C LEU A 235 -6.99 13.51 15.54
N GLY A 236 -5.99 14.16 14.91
CA GLY A 236 -4.89 14.80 15.61
C GLY A 236 -3.81 13.84 16.14
N LEU A 237 -3.75 12.63 15.63
CA LEU A 237 -2.84 11.58 16.10
C LEU A 237 -1.58 11.37 15.24
N SER A 238 -1.43 12.14 14.15
CA SER A 238 -0.26 12.10 13.26
C SER A 238 0.56 13.39 13.39
N ALA A 239 0.81 14.08 12.27
CA ALA A 239 1.51 15.34 12.29
C ALA A 239 0.81 16.38 13.17
N GLN A 240 1.61 17.08 13.96
CA GLN A 240 1.10 18.18 14.78
C GLN A 240 1.25 19.51 14.04
N PRO A 241 0.30 20.47 14.18
CA PRO A 241 0.49 21.81 13.66
C PRO A 241 1.84 22.40 14.12
N PRO A 242 2.55 23.14 13.27
CA PRO A 242 2.11 23.72 11.99
C PRO A 242 2.36 22.82 10.75
N ALA A 243 2.87 21.60 10.91
CA ALA A 243 3.23 20.74 9.81
C ALA A 243 2.02 20.46 8.89
N PRO A 244 2.18 20.57 7.55
CA PRO A 244 1.10 20.28 6.61
C PRO A 244 0.83 18.78 6.53
N SER A 245 -0.44 18.39 6.75
CA SER A 245 -0.97 17.03 6.52
C SER A 245 -2.39 17.16 5.99
N TRP A 246 -2.77 16.32 5.04
CA TRP A 246 -4.12 16.36 4.48
C TRP A 246 -5.21 16.12 5.52
N GLY A 247 -4.98 15.19 6.47
CA GLY A 247 -5.94 14.94 7.56
C GLY A 247 -6.07 16.12 8.52
N VAL A 248 -4.95 16.77 8.89
CA VAL A 248 -4.97 17.99 9.72
C VAL A 248 -5.71 19.12 9.01
N MET A 249 -5.44 19.34 7.71
CA MET A 249 -6.14 20.36 6.92
C MET A 249 -7.65 20.11 6.85
N LEU A 250 -8.07 18.84 6.71
CA LEU A 250 -9.50 18.48 6.76
C LEU A 250 -10.11 18.78 8.14
N ASN A 251 -9.38 18.48 9.22
CA ASN A 251 -9.84 18.79 10.58
C ASN A 251 -9.97 20.31 10.80
N GLU A 252 -8.94 21.07 10.42
CA GLU A 252 -8.96 22.55 10.48
C GLU A 252 -10.09 23.12 9.61
N GLY A 253 -10.25 22.62 8.37
CA GLY A 253 -11.22 23.10 7.40
C GLY A 253 -12.69 22.84 7.76
N ARG A 254 -12.98 21.77 8.55
CA ARG A 254 -14.38 21.41 8.89
C ARG A 254 -15.16 22.52 9.57
N GLN A 255 -14.47 23.40 10.30
CA GLN A 255 -15.09 24.52 11.02
C GLN A 255 -15.54 25.65 10.09
N TYR A 256 -15.06 25.65 8.84
CA TYR A 256 -15.27 26.70 7.85
C TYR A 256 -16.07 26.22 6.63
N LEU A 257 -16.71 25.05 6.70
CA LEU A 257 -17.42 24.44 5.56
C LEU A 257 -18.55 25.31 5.00
N GLU A 258 -19.16 26.16 5.81
CA GLU A 258 -20.27 27.02 5.37
C GLU A 258 -19.83 28.16 4.44
N PHE A 259 -18.59 28.63 4.54
CA PHE A 259 -18.11 29.80 3.79
C PHE A 259 -16.72 29.66 3.17
N ALA A 260 -15.94 28.65 3.55
CA ALA A 260 -14.62 28.37 3.00
C ALA A 260 -14.44 26.88 2.67
N THR A 261 -15.33 26.33 1.87
CA THR A 261 -15.37 24.90 1.49
C THR A 261 -14.08 24.40 0.86
N HIS A 262 -13.31 25.29 0.19
CA HIS A 262 -12.03 24.97 -0.44
C HIS A 262 -11.02 24.37 0.53
N LEU A 263 -11.08 24.72 1.83
CA LEU A 263 -10.21 24.20 2.88
C LEU A 263 -10.34 22.68 3.08
N ALA A 264 -11.52 22.12 2.83
CA ALA A 264 -11.75 20.68 2.90
C ALA A 264 -11.71 20.01 1.51
N ILE A 265 -12.16 20.69 0.46
CA ILE A 265 -12.23 20.12 -0.89
C ILE A 265 -10.83 19.74 -1.40
N PHE A 266 -9.85 20.63 -1.35
CA PHE A 266 -8.55 20.37 -1.93
C PHE A 266 -7.75 19.26 -1.22
N PRO A 267 -7.65 19.23 0.12
CA PRO A 267 -7.02 18.09 0.80
C PRO A 267 -7.80 16.78 0.60
N GLY A 268 -9.14 16.84 0.59
CA GLY A 268 -9.99 15.68 0.31
C GLY A 268 -9.77 15.11 -1.09
N LEU A 269 -9.71 15.97 -2.11
CA LEU A 269 -9.37 15.58 -3.48
C LEU A 269 -7.97 14.99 -3.59
N ALA A 270 -7.00 15.52 -2.86
CA ALA A 270 -5.64 14.98 -2.84
C ALA A 270 -5.62 13.54 -2.30
N ILE A 271 -6.31 13.27 -1.18
CA ILE A 271 -6.48 11.92 -0.65
C ILE A 271 -7.18 11.03 -1.67
N MET A 272 -8.30 11.48 -2.24
CA MET A 272 -9.08 10.72 -3.22
C MET A 272 -8.22 10.33 -4.43
N VAL A 273 -7.47 11.26 -5.01
CA VAL A 273 -6.62 11.01 -6.17
C VAL A 273 -5.49 10.03 -5.82
N ALA A 274 -4.85 10.16 -4.66
CA ALA A 274 -3.82 9.23 -4.22
C ALA A 274 -4.38 7.81 -4.02
N VAL A 275 -5.50 7.68 -3.30
CA VAL A 275 -6.18 6.40 -3.05
C VAL A 275 -6.63 5.75 -4.36
N LEU A 276 -7.26 6.52 -5.26
CA LEU A 276 -7.69 6.04 -6.57
C LEU A 276 -6.50 5.57 -7.41
N GLY A 277 -5.40 6.33 -7.44
CA GLY A 277 -4.18 5.98 -8.18
C GLY A 277 -3.60 4.63 -7.74
N PHE A 278 -3.45 4.42 -6.42
CA PHE A 278 -2.96 3.15 -5.88
C PHE A 278 -3.92 1.98 -6.13
N ASN A 279 -5.24 2.19 -6.04
CA ASN A 279 -6.23 1.15 -6.32
C ASN A 279 -6.22 0.76 -7.80
N LEU A 280 -6.28 1.73 -8.72
CA LEU A 280 -6.21 1.46 -10.16
C LEU A 280 -4.91 0.74 -10.55
N LEU A 281 -3.79 1.13 -9.92
CA LEU A 281 -2.51 0.44 -10.12
C LEU A 281 -2.58 -1.00 -9.61
N GLY A 282 -3.13 -1.22 -8.42
CA GLY A 282 -3.28 -2.56 -7.82
C GLY A 282 -4.17 -3.48 -8.66
N ASP A 283 -5.32 -2.99 -9.08
CA ASP A 283 -6.28 -3.75 -9.90
C ASP A 283 -5.70 -4.05 -11.29
N GLY A 284 -5.09 -3.04 -11.93
CA GLY A 284 -4.44 -3.22 -13.22
C GLY A 284 -3.24 -4.18 -13.17
N LEU A 285 -2.45 -4.16 -12.07
CA LEU A 285 -1.38 -5.14 -11.83
C LEU A 285 -1.94 -6.55 -11.63
N ARG A 286 -3.04 -6.69 -10.92
CA ARG A 286 -3.72 -7.97 -10.72
C ARG A 286 -4.17 -8.54 -12.06
N ASP A 287 -4.84 -7.75 -12.89
CA ASP A 287 -5.31 -8.16 -14.22
C ASP A 287 -4.15 -8.51 -15.16
N ALA A 288 -3.09 -7.71 -15.15
CA ALA A 288 -1.90 -7.93 -15.96
C ALA A 288 -1.09 -9.18 -15.56
N LEU A 289 -1.17 -9.58 -14.28
CA LEU A 289 -0.44 -10.73 -13.73
C LEU A 289 -1.28 -12.00 -13.64
N ASP A 290 -2.58 -11.96 -14.00
CA ASP A 290 -3.46 -13.12 -13.98
C ASP A 290 -3.14 -14.07 -15.14
N PRO A 291 -2.73 -15.35 -14.84
CA PRO A 291 -2.41 -16.32 -15.87
C PRO A 291 -3.60 -16.79 -16.70
N GLN A 292 -4.83 -16.60 -16.21
CA GLN A 292 -6.05 -17.08 -16.89
C GLN A 292 -6.48 -16.20 -18.06
N ARG A 293 -5.91 -15.00 -18.19
CA ARG A 293 -6.19 -14.06 -19.29
C ARG A 293 -5.18 -14.14 -20.45
N ARG A 294 -4.25 -15.13 -20.42
CA ARG A 294 -3.25 -15.33 -21.48
C ARG A 294 -3.56 -16.51 -22.37
#